data_409767b7cee21a09735dfa947db6d124
#
_entry.id   409767b7cee21a09735dfa947db6d124
#
_cell.length_a   1.000
_cell.length_b   1.000
_cell.length_c   1.000
_cell.angle_alpha   90.00
_cell.angle_beta   90.00
_cell.angle_gamma   90.00
#
_symmetry.space_group_name_H-M   'P 1'
#
loop_
_entity.id
_entity.type
_entity.pdbx_description
1 polymer ?
#
loop_
_entity_poly.entity_id
_entity_poly.type
_entity_poly.pdbx_seq_one_letter_code
_entity_poly.pdbx_strand_id
1 'polypeptide(L)'
;DRLRSRGLGDVYKRQEKETGTVLDEMQKKAITEAADHGLFILTGGPGTGKTTTINAIIRFFEGEGAEIRLAAPTGRAAKRMTETTGYEAQTIHRLLELNGMPEEERDGHSAKFERNAQNPLEADVIIIDEMSMVDIHLMHSLLLAVVAGTRLILVGDENQLPSVGPVSYTHLRAHETGAYL
;
A
#
# COMPACT_ATOMS: atom_id res chain seq x y z
N ASP A 1 16.46 6.14 12.87
CA ASP A 1 15.06 6.34 13.30
C ASP A 1 14.69 7.82 13.42
N ARG A 2 14.66 8.52 12.27
CA ARG A 2 14.26 9.94 12.21
C ARG A 2 12.77 10.16 12.54
N LEU A 3 11.94 9.13 12.39
CA LEU A 3 10.49 9.20 12.61
C LEU A 3 10.10 9.23 14.09
N ARG A 4 10.93 8.65 14.97
CA ARG A 4 10.67 8.63 16.42
C ARG A 4 11.06 9.92 17.16
N SER A 5 11.85 10.80 16.56
CA SER A 5 12.39 11.99 17.24
C SER A 5 11.49 13.22 17.16
N ARG A 6 10.51 13.26 16.26
CA ARG A 6 9.50 14.32 16.21
C ARG A 6 8.19 13.75 16.74
N GLY A 7 7.70 14.34 17.85
CA GLY A 7 6.47 13.87 18.46
C GLY A 7 5.32 13.84 17.43
N LEU A 8 4.73 12.68 17.22
CA LEU A 8 3.60 12.45 16.30
C LEU A 8 2.48 13.50 16.46
N GLY A 9 2.28 14.00 17.68
CA GLY A 9 1.30 15.05 17.98
C GLY A 9 1.56 16.38 17.27
N ASP A 10 2.83 16.75 17.03
CA ASP A 10 3.17 18.00 16.33
C ASP A 10 2.98 17.83 14.81
N VAL A 11 3.17 16.60 14.30
CA VAL A 11 2.94 16.28 12.88
C VAL A 11 1.45 16.35 12.57
N TYR A 12 0.57 15.80 13.42
CA TYR A 12 -0.89 15.89 13.23
C TYR A 12 -1.39 17.33 13.24
N LYS A 13 -0.94 18.14 14.20
CA LYS A 13 -1.31 19.57 14.30
C LYS A 13 -0.89 20.35 13.06
N ARG A 14 0.30 20.05 12.53
CA ARG A 14 0.78 20.65 11.28
C ARG A 14 -0.09 20.25 10.10
N GLN A 15 -0.39 18.95 9.97
CA GLN A 15 -1.23 18.42 8.92
C GLN A 15 -2.66 18.99 8.96
N GLU A 16 -3.29 19.04 10.16
CA GLU A 16 -4.61 19.65 10.35
C GLU A 16 -4.61 21.14 9.99
N LYS A 17 -3.52 21.86 10.30
CA LYS A 17 -3.39 23.29 9.96
C LYS A 17 -3.19 23.53 8.48
N GLU A 18 -2.44 22.68 7.80
CA GLU A 18 -2.16 22.79 6.36
C GLU A 18 -3.36 22.39 5.51
N THR A 19 -4.14 21.43 5.94
CA THR A 19 -5.28 20.88 5.17
C THR A 19 -6.63 21.46 5.57
N GLY A 20 -6.71 22.10 6.72
CA GLY A 20 -7.98 22.54 7.31
C GLY A 20 -8.92 21.39 7.71
N THR A 21 -8.43 20.15 7.66
CA THR A 21 -9.20 18.94 7.97
C THR A 21 -8.75 18.38 9.30
N VAL A 22 -9.68 18.25 10.24
CA VAL A 22 -9.41 17.60 11.54
C VAL A 22 -9.41 16.09 11.32
N LEU A 23 -8.30 15.46 11.68
CA LEU A 23 -8.17 14.01 11.64
C LEU A 23 -8.94 13.38 12.81
N ASP A 24 -9.73 12.36 12.52
CA ASP A 24 -10.38 11.57 13.57
C ASP A 24 -9.37 10.63 14.27
N GLU A 25 -9.75 10.09 15.40
CA GLU A 25 -8.87 9.23 16.21
C GLU A 25 -8.45 7.94 15.48
N MET A 26 -9.30 7.41 14.61
CA MET A 26 -8.98 6.22 13.81
C MET A 26 -7.95 6.54 12.73
N GLN A 27 -8.05 7.71 12.09
CA GLN A 27 -7.07 8.17 11.11
C GLN A 27 -5.71 8.43 11.77
N LYS A 28 -5.69 9.06 12.94
CA LYS A 28 -4.46 9.27 13.73
C LYS A 28 -3.82 7.94 14.12
N LYS A 29 -4.64 6.97 14.57
CA LYS A 29 -4.18 5.62 14.87
C LYS A 29 -3.60 4.93 13.65
N ALA A 30 -4.28 4.99 12.49
CA ALA A 30 -3.80 4.39 11.26
C ALA A 30 -2.45 4.96 10.80
N ILE A 31 -2.24 6.28 10.92
CA ILE A 31 -0.95 6.92 10.61
C ILE A 31 0.14 6.42 11.57
N THR A 32 -0.16 6.35 12.87
CA THR A 32 0.79 5.86 13.87
C THR A 32 1.20 4.42 13.59
N GLU A 33 0.24 3.54 13.37
CA GLU A 33 0.49 2.13 13.06
C GLU A 33 1.28 1.97 11.75
N ALA A 34 0.94 2.74 10.71
CA ALA A 34 1.68 2.72 9.44
C ALA A 34 3.12 3.24 9.59
N ALA A 35 3.36 4.18 10.52
CA ALA A 35 4.69 4.72 10.79
C ALA A 35 5.56 3.79 11.65
N ASP A 36 4.96 3.05 12.58
CA ASP A 36 5.67 2.21 13.54
C ASP A 36 5.97 0.80 13.01
N HIS A 37 5.21 0.32 12.02
CA HIS A 37 5.33 -1.04 11.50
C HIS A 37 5.84 -1.08 10.06
N GLY A 38 6.61 -2.12 9.72
CA GLY A 38 7.07 -2.38 8.36
C GLY A 38 5.97 -2.92 7.44
N LEU A 39 4.94 -3.55 8.03
CA LEU A 39 3.74 -4.00 7.34
C LEU A 39 2.51 -3.48 8.09
N PHE A 40 1.62 -2.82 7.37
CA PHE A 40 0.34 -2.33 7.90
C PHE A 40 -0.80 -2.72 6.96
N ILE A 41 -1.90 -3.24 7.50
CA ILE A 41 -3.08 -3.60 6.73
C ILE A 41 -4.25 -2.72 7.15
N LEU A 42 -4.82 -2.02 6.17
CA LEU A 42 -6.01 -1.19 6.31
C LEU A 42 -7.20 -1.89 5.70
N THR A 43 -8.14 -2.32 6.51
CA THR A 43 -9.38 -2.96 6.05
C THR A 43 -10.59 -2.08 6.35
N GLY A 44 -11.63 -2.23 5.54
CA GLY A 44 -12.90 -1.55 5.75
C GLY A 44 -13.80 -1.67 4.53
N GLY A 45 -15.11 -1.63 4.73
CA GLY A 45 -16.10 -1.69 3.67
C GLY A 45 -16.16 -0.42 2.79
N PRO A 46 -17.02 -0.41 1.78
CA PRO A 46 -17.27 0.80 0.99
C PRO A 46 -17.77 1.95 1.86
N GLY A 47 -17.23 3.15 1.65
CA GLY A 47 -17.66 4.35 2.38
C GLY A 47 -17.15 4.49 3.81
N THR A 48 -16.24 3.62 4.29
CA THR A 48 -15.67 3.69 5.65
C THR A 48 -14.55 4.71 5.81
N GLY A 49 -14.27 5.54 4.81
CA GLY A 49 -13.23 6.56 4.89
C GLY A 49 -11.81 6.05 4.55
N LYS A 50 -11.65 4.85 3.99
CA LYS A 50 -10.33 4.32 3.57
C LYS A 50 -9.53 5.32 2.74
N THR A 51 -10.16 5.96 1.75
CA THR A 51 -9.49 6.95 0.89
C THR A 51 -8.98 8.15 1.69
N THR A 52 -9.77 8.63 2.65
CA THR A 52 -9.36 9.75 3.53
C THR A 52 -8.17 9.33 4.40
N THR A 53 -8.19 8.11 4.91
CA THR A 53 -7.09 7.54 5.71
C THR A 53 -5.83 7.36 4.87
N ILE A 54 -5.94 6.83 3.63
CA ILE A 54 -4.82 6.71 2.70
C ILE A 54 -4.21 8.08 2.43
N ASN A 55 -5.04 9.09 2.14
CA ASN A 55 -4.56 10.46 1.91
C ASN A 55 -3.85 11.04 3.13
N ALA A 56 -4.35 10.77 4.33
CA ALA A 56 -3.71 11.20 5.56
C ALA A 56 -2.34 10.53 5.77
N ILE A 57 -2.23 9.23 5.48
CA ILE A 57 -0.98 8.47 5.52
C ILE A 57 0.03 9.01 4.48
N ILE A 58 -0.40 9.23 3.25
CA ILE A 58 0.45 9.77 2.18
C ILE A 58 1.04 11.12 2.60
N ARG A 59 0.21 12.04 3.04
CA ARG A 59 0.64 13.38 3.47
C ARG A 59 1.60 13.34 4.65
N PHE A 60 1.38 12.40 5.59
CA PHE A 60 2.30 12.20 6.70
C PHE A 60 3.69 11.83 6.20
N PHE A 61 3.79 10.80 5.35
CA PHE A 61 5.08 10.34 4.85
C PHE A 61 5.74 11.34 3.87
N GLU A 62 4.95 12.05 3.07
CA GLU A 62 5.43 13.16 2.24
C GLU A 62 6.04 14.28 3.09
N GLY A 63 5.39 14.65 4.19
CA GLY A 63 5.90 15.62 5.15
C GLY A 63 7.22 15.20 5.82
N GLU A 64 7.49 13.92 5.90
CA GLU A 64 8.75 13.34 6.36
C GLU A 64 9.81 13.20 5.25
N GLY A 65 9.46 13.53 4.00
CA GLY A 65 10.35 13.44 2.84
C GLY A 65 10.56 12.01 2.34
N ALA A 66 9.62 11.11 2.63
CA ALA A 66 9.68 9.71 2.19
C ALA A 66 9.33 9.57 0.71
N GLU A 67 10.00 8.66 0.01
CA GLU A 67 9.63 8.26 -1.34
C GLU A 67 8.47 7.27 -1.31
N ILE A 68 7.33 7.68 -1.85
CA ILE A 68 6.08 6.92 -1.80
C ILE A 68 5.76 6.36 -3.18
N ARG A 69 5.40 5.09 -3.25
CA ARG A 69 4.87 4.42 -4.45
C ARG A 69 3.46 3.92 -4.20
N LEU A 70 2.56 4.23 -5.14
CA LEU A 70 1.18 3.78 -5.10
C LEU A 70 0.92 2.77 -6.20
N ALA A 71 0.25 1.66 -5.87
CA ALA A 71 -0.12 0.70 -6.88
C ALA A 71 -1.46 0.00 -6.57
N ALA A 72 -2.01 -0.64 -7.61
CA ALA A 72 -3.23 -1.43 -7.51
C ALA A 72 -3.14 -2.62 -8.50
N PRO A 73 -3.94 -3.68 -8.33
CA PRO A 73 -3.86 -4.86 -9.19
C PRO A 73 -4.30 -4.60 -10.63
N THR A 74 -5.17 -3.62 -10.87
CA THR A 74 -5.70 -3.31 -12.20
C THR A 74 -5.49 -1.85 -12.60
N GLY A 75 -5.44 -1.58 -13.91
CA GLY A 75 -5.30 -0.22 -14.43
C GLY A 75 -6.48 0.69 -14.02
N ARG A 76 -7.69 0.12 -13.92
CA ARG A 76 -8.88 0.87 -13.46
C ARG A 76 -8.74 1.28 -11.99
N ALA A 77 -8.30 0.36 -11.14
CA ALA A 77 -8.07 0.65 -9.72
C ALA A 77 -6.93 1.66 -9.53
N ALA A 78 -5.83 1.52 -10.26
CA ALA A 78 -4.73 2.48 -10.24
C ALA A 78 -5.17 3.89 -10.67
N LYS A 79 -5.95 4.01 -11.76
CA LYS A 79 -6.51 5.27 -12.21
C LYS A 79 -7.40 5.91 -11.13
N ARG A 80 -8.30 5.13 -10.53
CA ARG A 80 -9.15 5.59 -9.44
C ARG A 80 -8.33 6.06 -8.23
N MET A 81 -7.28 5.33 -7.88
CA MET A 81 -6.37 5.70 -6.81
C MET A 81 -5.68 7.04 -7.10
N THR A 82 -5.20 7.25 -8.32
CA THR A 82 -4.65 8.55 -8.76
C THR A 82 -5.66 9.68 -8.65
N GLU A 83 -6.89 9.49 -9.14
CA GLU A 83 -7.95 10.49 -9.10
C GLU A 83 -8.35 10.87 -7.67
N THR A 84 -8.34 9.91 -6.75
CA THR A 84 -8.79 10.13 -5.36
C THR A 84 -7.69 10.63 -4.43
N THR A 85 -6.43 10.31 -4.70
CA THR A 85 -5.29 10.73 -3.88
C THR A 85 -4.58 11.96 -4.42
N GLY A 86 -4.67 12.21 -5.73
CA GLY A 86 -3.87 13.21 -6.42
C GLY A 86 -2.42 12.79 -6.69
N TYR A 87 -2.02 11.56 -6.31
CA TYR A 87 -0.70 10.99 -6.53
C TYR A 87 -0.74 9.96 -7.64
N GLU A 88 0.32 9.89 -8.45
CA GLU A 88 0.40 8.89 -9.52
C GLU A 88 0.44 7.48 -8.94
N ALA A 89 -0.54 6.67 -9.32
CA ALA A 89 -0.61 5.26 -9.02
C ALA A 89 -0.51 4.43 -10.29
N GLN A 90 0.11 3.26 -10.21
CA GLN A 90 0.29 2.36 -11.34
C GLN A 90 -0.20 0.95 -11.02
N THR A 91 -0.19 0.05 -11.98
CA THR A 91 -0.48 -1.36 -11.68
C THR A 91 0.70 -2.00 -10.96
N ILE A 92 0.43 -3.02 -10.13
CA ILE A 92 1.50 -3.80 -9.47
C ILE A 92 2.46 -4.39 -10.52
N HIS A 93 1.93 -4.88 -11.65
CA HIS A 93 2.75 -5.38 -12.76
C HIS A 93 3.70 -4.32 -13.31
N ARG A 94 3.24 -3.08 -13.44
CA ARG A 94 4.07 -1.97 -13.90
C ARG A 94 5.07 -1.52 -12.84
N LEU A 95 4.67 -1.52 -11.57
CA LEU A 95 5.55 -1.24 -10.44
C LEU A 95 6.72 -2.24 -10.39
N LEU A 96 6.44 -3.52 -10.64
CA LEU A 96 7.43 -4.59 -10.69
C LEU A 96 8.19 -4.66 -12.02
N GLU A 97 7.90 -3.76 -12.96
CA GLU A 97 8.55 -3.70 -14.28
C GLU A 97 8.47 -5.06 -15.00
N LEU A 98 7.23 -5.45 -15.35
CA LEU A 98 7.00 -6.66 -16.11
C LEU A 98 7.69 -6.55 -17.48
N ASN A 99 8.71 -7.36 -17.70
CA ASN A 99 9.39 -7.44 -19.00
C ASN A 99 8.42 -7.87 -20.07
N GLY A 100 8.31 -7.04 -21.12
CA GLY A 100 7.43 -7.26 -22.27
C GLY A 100 7.90 -8.39 -23.19
N MET A 101 8.06 -9.61 -22.67
CA MET A 101 8.22 -10.78 -23.52
C MET A 101 6.91 -11.10 -24.23
N PRO A 102 6.96 -11.42 -25.55
CA PRO A 102 5.79 -11.86 -26.30
C PRO A 102 5.10 -13.02 -25.58
N GLU A 103 3.77 -13.09 -25.68
CA GLU A 103 2.96 -14.16 -25.04
C GLU A 103 3.39 -15.57 -25.43
N GLU A 104 4.03 -15.73 -26.59
CA GLU A 104 4.52 -17.00 -27.13
C GLU A 104 5.71 -17.62 -26.38
N GLU A 105 6.42 -16.86 -25.53
CA GLU A 105 7.52 -17.36 -24.71
C GLU A 105 7.16 -17.51 -23.23
N ARG A 106 5.90 -17.39 -22.88
CA ARG A 106 5.40 -17.60 -21.53
C ARG A 106 5.24 -19.08 -21.26
N ASP A 107 6.33 -19.76 -20.94
CA ASP A 107 6.24 -21.02 -20.21
C ASP A 107 5.48 -20.75 -18.90
N GLY A 108 4.31 -21.37 -18.76
CA GLY A 108 3.17 -21.05 -17.92
C GLY A 108 3.39 -20.90 -16.39
N HIS A 109 4.59 -20.53 -15.91
CA HIS A 109 4.88 -20.52 -14.48
C HIS A 109 5.69 -19.34 -13.92
N SER A 110 6.09 -18.33 -14.69
CA SER A 110 6.79 -17.16 -14.09
C SER A 110 6.74 -15.94 -15.00
N ALA A 111 5.86 -14.99 -14.71
CA ALA A 111 6.07 -13.62 -15.19
C ALA A 111 7.44 -13.16 -14.67
N LYS A 112 8.40 -12.88 -15.56
CA LYS A 112 9.71 -12.36 -15.17
C LYS A 112 9.56 -10.87 -14.88
N PHE A 113 9.55 -10.51 -13.61
CA PHE A 113 9.62 -9.14 -13.16
C PHE A 113 11.08 -8.71 -13.04
N GLU A 114 11.41 -7.48 -13.47
CA GLU A 114 12.75 -6.91 -13.28
C GLU A 114 13.00 -6.56 -11.82
N ARG A 115 11.97 -6.09 -11.12
CA ARG A 115 12.03 -5.81 -9.69
C ARG A 115 11.86 -7.11 -8.91
N ASN A 116 12.87 -7.44 -8.12
CA ASN A 116 12.98 -8.67 -7.34
C ASN A 116 14.02 -8.50 -6.23
N ALA A 117 14.39 -9.57 -5.54
CA ALA A 117 15.35 -9.53 -4.42
C ALA A 117 16.76 -9.02 -4.81
N GLN A 118 17.19 -9.17 -6.06
CA GLN A 118 18.46 -8.67 -6.58
C GLN A 118 18.38 -7.24 -7.12
N ASN A 119 17.18 -6.80 -7.51
CA ASN A 119 16.88 -5.47 -8.02
C ASN A 119 15.59 -4.95 -7.36
N PRO A 120 15.65 -4.58 -6.07
CA PRO A 120 14.45 -4.24 -5.32
C PRO A 120 13.83 -2.90 -5.73
N LEU A 121 12.62 -2.67 -5.25
CA LEU A 121 11.94 -1.39 -5.37
C LEU A 121 12.65 -0.34 -4.50
N GLU A 122 12.99 0.79 -5.10
CA GLU A 122 13.52 1.95 -4.40
C GLU A 122 12.35 2.82 -3.92
N ALA A 123 11.90 2.58 -2.69
CA ALA A 123 10.84 3.35 -2.06
C ALA A 123 10.89 3.19 -0.54
N ASP A 124 10.55 4.23 0.19
CA ASP A 124 10.42 4.19 1.65
C ASP A 124 9.06 3.64 2.07
N VAL A 125 8.03 3.91 1.25
CA VAL A 125 6.65 3.49 1.49
C VAL A 125 6.00 3.00 0.20
N ILE A 126 5.39 1.84 0.26
CA ILE A 126 4.60 1.27 -0.83
C ILE A 126 3.18 1.05 -0.33
N ILE A 127 2.21 1.64 -1.02
CA ILE A 127 0.78 1.49 -0.70
C ILE A 127 0.10 0.74 -1.84
N ILE A 128 -0.51 -0.39 -1.52
CA ILE A 128 -1.25 -1.21 -2.48
C ILE A 128 -2.73 -1.19 -2.11
N ASP A 129 -3.57 -0.72 -3.03
CA ASP A 129 -5.03 -0.74 -2.87
C ASP A 129 -5.67 -1.92 -3.60
N GLU A 130 -6.92 -2.23 -3.27
CA GLU A 130 -7.72 -3.33 -3.86
C GLU A 130 -7.05 -4.71 -3.72
N MET A 131 -6.47 -5.00 -2.55
CA MET A 131 -5.73 -6.23 -2.29
C MET A 131 -6.55 -7.51 -2.46
N SER A 132 -7.88 -7.45 -2.37
CA SER A 132 -8.78 -8.60 -2.62
C SER A 132 -8.63 -9.20 -4.03
N MET A 133 -8.12 -8.41 -4.98
CA MET A 133 -7.91 -8.82 -6.37
C MET A 133 -6.49 -9.33 -6.65
N VAL A 134 -5.59 -9.31 -5.67
CA VAL A 134 -4.19 -9.75 -5.85
C VAL A 134 -4.10 -11.26 -5.63
N ASP A 135 -3.52 -11.99 -6.60
CA ASP A 135 -3.25 -13.41 -6.46
C ASP A 135 -1.93 -13.69 -5.72
N ILE A 136 -1.73 -14.96 -5.33
CA ILE A 136 -0.58 -15.39 -4.54
C ILE A 136 0.77 -15.17 -5.27
N HIS A 137 0.81 -15.34 -6.58
CA HIS A 137 2.03 -15.23 -7.37
C HIS A 137 2.46 -13.77 -7.49
N LEU A 138 1.49 -12.87 -7.72
CA LEU A 138 1.74 -11.45 -7.76
C LEU A 138 2.15 -10.91 -6.39
N MET A 139 1.51 -11.38 -5.32
CA MET A 139 1.89 -11.03 -3.94
C MET A 139 3.30 -11.53 -3.61
N HIS A 140 3.63 -12.76 -3.96
CA HIS A 140 4.98 -13.29 -3.77
C HIS A 140 6.04 -12.45 -4.51
N SER A 141 5.77 -12.08 -5.77
CA SER A 141 6.68 -11.26 -6.56
C SER A 141 6.86 -9.85 -5.95
N LEU A 142 5.77 -9.26 -5.47
CA LEU A 142 5.81 -7.97 -4.75
C LEU A 142 6.69 -8.07 -3.50
N LEU A 143 6.48 -9.08 -2.66
CA LEU A 143 7.24 -9.27 -1.43
C LEU A 143 8.73 -9.50 -1.68
N LEU A 144 9.10 -10.18 -2.77
CA LEU A 144 10.50 -10.34 -3.16
C LEU A 144 11.17 -9.02 -3.57
N ALA A 145 10.40 -8.07 -4.09
CA ALA A 145 10.90 -6.78 -4.52
C ALA A 145 10.94 -5.72 -3.40
N VAL A 146 10.33 -6.01 -2.25
CA VAL A 146 10.32 -5.11 -1.07
C VAL A 146 11.51 -5.43 -0.18
N VAL A 147 12.29 -4.42 0.20
CA VAL A 147 13.46 -4.59 1.08
C VAL A 147 13.15 -4.23 2.53
N ALA A 148 13.99 -4.72 3.42
CA ALA A 148 13.93 -4.34 4.83
C ALA A 148 14.12 -2.81 4.98
N GLY A 149 13.21 -2.19 5.71
CA GLY A 149 13.18 -0.73 5.88
C GLY A 149 12.10 -0.03 5.06
N THR A 150 11.63 -0.61 3.95
CA THR A 150 10.44 -0.14 3.24
C THR A 150 9.18 -0.52 4.03
N ARG A 151 8.26 0.42 4.13
CA ARG A 151 6.93 0.18 4.72
C ARG A 151 5.97 -0.25 3.65
N LEU A 152 5.33 -1.39 3.87
CA LEU A 152 4.31 -1.93 2.97
C LEU A 152 2.92 -1.74 3.60
N ILE A 153 2.08 -0.97 2.95
CA ILE A 153 0.71 -0.69 3.38
C ILE A 153 -0.25 -1.35 2.40
N LEU A 154 -1.01 -2.31 2.89
CA LEU A 154 -1.98 -3.07 2.11
C LEU A 154 -3.38 -2.60 2.45
N VAL A 155 -4.14 -2.21 1.43
CA VAL A 155 -5.50 -1.72 1.59
C VAL A 155 -6.48 -2.64 0.88
N GLY A 156 -7.56 -3.00 1.57
CA GLY A 156 -8.54 -3.90 0.99
C GLY A 156 -9.89 -3.83 1.67
N ASP A 157 -10.84 -4.58 1.09
CA ASP A 157 -12.16 -4.78 1.66
C ASP A 157 -12.32 -6.27 1.98
N GLU A 158 -12.53 -6.56 3.25
CA GLU A 158 -12.70 -7.94 3.72
C GLU A 158 -13.97 -8.64 3.21
N ASN A 159 -14.96 -7.84 2.78
CA ASN A 159 -16.24 -8.33 2.30
C ASN A 159 -16.30 -8.47 0.77
N GLN A 160 -15.24 -8.10 0.05
CA GLN A 160 -15.16 -8.32 -1.39
C GLN A 160 -14.82 -9.79 -1.69
N LEU A 161 -15.33 -10.26 -2.85
CA LEU A 161 -15.03 -11.60 -3.33
C LEU A 161 -13.51 -11.80 -3.45
N PRO A 162 -12.98 -12.95 -2.97
CA PRO A 162 -11.57 -13.25 -3.11
C PRO A 162 -11.16 -13.33 -4.59
N SER A 163 -9.89 -13.05 -4.87
CA SER A 163 -9.30 -13.27 -6.18
C SER A 163 -9.46 -14.73 -6.60
N VAL A 164 -9.43 -15.00 -7.90
CA VAL A 164 -9.57 -16.37 -8.49
C VAL A 164 -8.43 -17.33 -8.10
N GLY A 165 -7.54 -16.93 -7.20
CA GLY A 165 -6.50 -17.75 -6.58
C GLY A 165 -6.50 -17.55 -5.06
N PRO A 166 -6.11 -18.57 -4.25
CA PRO A 166 -6.31 -18.54 -2.82
C PRO A 166 -5.29 -17.67 -2.10
N VAL A 167 -5.52 -16.38 -2.01
CA VAL A 167 -5.05 -15.63 -0.85
C VAL A 167 -6.28 -15.19 -0.08
N SER A 168 -6.68 -16.00 0.88
CA SER A 168 -7.65 -15.56 1.86
C SER A 168 -6.92 -14.63 2.85
N TYR A 169 -7.34 -13.38 2.93
CA TYR A 169 -6.90 -12.42 3.96
C TYR A 169 -6.97 -12.95 5.38
N THR A 170 -7.78 -13.98 5.62
CA THR A 170 -7.93 -14.63 6.91
C THR A 170 -6.62 -15.20 7.45
N HIS A 171 -5.68 -15.58 6.61
CA HIS A 171 -4.39 -16.10 7.05
C HIS A 171 -3.37 -15.01 7.42
N LEU A 172 -3.48 -13.82 6.83
CA LEU A 172 -2.63 -12.68 7.19
C LEU A 172 -3.03 -12.04 8.53
N ARG A 173 -4.29 -12.18 8.94
CA ARG A 173 -4.79 -11.67 10.24
C ARG A 173 -4.20 -12.33 11.47
N ALA A 174 -3.64 -13.53 11.36
CA ALA A 174 -3.15 -14.27 12.52
C ALA A 174 -1.94 -13.64 13.24
N HIS A 175 -1.34 -12.60 12.67
CA HIS A 175 -0.11 -11.98 13.15
C HIS A 175 -0.16 -10.45 13.25
N GLU A 176 -1.35 -9.81 13.23
CA GLU A 176 -1.44 -8.38 13.03
C GLU A 176 -2.20 -7.62 14.11
N THR A 177 -1.58 -6.51 14.52
CA THR A 177 -2.24 -5.36 15.15
C THR A 177 -2.75 -4.43 14.05
N GLY A 178 -3.81 -4.81 13.34
CA GLY A 178 -4.46 -3.98 12.33
C GLY A 178 -5.40 -2.96 12.96
N ALA A 179 -5.42 -1.72 12.42
CA ALA A 179 -6.51 -0.81 12.70
C ALA A 179 -7.70 -1.14 11.79
N TYR A 180 -8.88 -1.27 12.38
CA TYR A 180 -10.15 -1.45 11.66
C TYR A 180 -10.82 -0.09 11.54
N LEU A 181 -11.28 0.26 10.35
CA LEU A 181 -12.15 1.42 10.08
C LEU A 181 -13.60 0.99 9.99
#